data_fdea3e69f3337a5c325a31df1b59cf52
#
_entry.id   fdea3e69f3337a5c325a31df1b59cf52
#
_cell.length_a   1.000
_cell.length_b   1.000
_cell.length_c   1.000
_cell.angle_alpha   90.00
_cell.angle_beta   90.00
_cell.angle_gamma   90.00
#
_symmetry.space_group_name_H-M   'P 1'
#
loop_
_entity.id
_entity.type
_entity.pdbx_description
1 polymer ?
#
loop_
_entity_poly.entity_id
_entity_poly.type
_entity_poly.pdbx_seq_one_letter_code
_entity_poly.pdbx_strand_id
1 'polypeptide(L)'
;MEKTFIFAGFGGQGMLLIGKFMAMACMLDGKHVSWLPSYGPEMRGGTANCSVIVSDEPVASPLVDKADVIVAMNRPSLDKFEDHVKPGGVLVINSSIIDRKAVRDDITVVYCDANNVAESVKNPKGANVAILGAVLEKVPVTTVDQMMEEIGRASC
;
A
#
# COMPACT_ATOMS: atom_id res chain seq x y z
N MET A 1 4.94 -15.64 -11.00
CA MET A 1 4.04 -14.64 -10.43
C MET A 1 4.82 -13.36 -10.11
N GLU A 2 4.31 -12.25 -10.50
CA GLU A 2 4.85 -10.95 -10.10
C GLU A 2 3.67 -10.05 -9.76
N LYS A 3 3.73 -9.41 -8.60
CA LYS A 3 2.73 -8.42 -8.18
C LYS A 3 3.43 -7.11 -7.84
N THR A 4 2.87 -6.03 -8.32
CA THR A 4 3.41 -4.68 -8.10
C THR A 4 2.43 -3.85 -7.30
N PHE A 5 2.96 -3.06 -6.38
CA PHE A 5 2.18 -2.26 -5.44
C PHE A 5 2.71 -0.83 -5.40
N ILE A 6 1.81 0.13 -5.26
CA ILE A 6 2.17 1.51 -4.91
C ILE A 6 1.37 1.89 -3.67
N PHE A 7 2.08 2.31 -2.63
CA PHE A 7 1.47 2.82 -1.39
C PHE A 7 1.71 4.33 -1.35
N ALA A 8 0.64 5.11 -1.31
CA ALA A 8 0.73 6.56 -1.42
C ALA A 8 -0.14 7.27 -0.38
N GLY A 9 0.40 8.33 0.23
CA GLY A 9 -0.29 9.10 1.24
C GLY A 9 0.51 10.32 1.67
N PHE A 10 0.13 10.93 2.78
CA PHE A 10 0.91 12.00 3.39
C PHE A 10 2.14 11.42 4.09
N GLY A 11 3.18 12.24 4.25
CA GLY A 11 4.44 11.80 4.85
C GLY A 11 4.28 11.19 6.24
N GLY A 12 3.33 11.63 7.04
CA GLY A 12 3.10 11.11 8.39
C GLY A 12 2.18 9.91 8.48
N GLN A 13 1.70 9.38 7.35
CA GLN A 13 0.72 8.28 7.35
C GLN A 13 1.34 6.89 7.32
N GLY A 14 2.68 6.80 7.28
CA GLY A 14 3.37 5.51 7.37
C GLY A 14 3.31 4.67 6.12
N MET A 15 3.11 5.27 4.94
CA MET A 15 3.00 4.53 3.69
C MET A 15 4.32 3.86 3.29
N LEU A 16 5.44 4.55 3.51
CA LEU A 16 6.76 3.96 3.25
C LEU A 16 7.01 2.75 4.15
N LEU A 17 6.56 2.83 5.38
CA LEU A 17 6.78 1.79 6.38
C LEU A 17 5.97 0.53 6.07
N ILE A 18 4.70 0.65 5.72
CA ILE A 18 3.90 -0.55 5.42
C ILE A 18 4.35 -1.23 4.14
N GLY A 19 4.83 -0.46 3.15
CA GLY A 19 5.44 -1.05 1.96
C GLY A 19 6.68 -1.85 2.31
N LYS A 20 7.52 -1.33 3.20
CA LYS A 20 8.71 -2.02 3.69
C LYS A 20 8.34 -3.31 4.45
N PHE A 21 7.33 -3.26 5.31
CA PHE A 21 6.87 -4.44 6.04
C PHE A 21 6.41 -5.53 5.08
N MET A 22 5.63 -5.17 4.08
CA MET A 22 5.16 -6.13 3.07
C MET A 22 6.34 -6.77 2.33
N ALA A 23 7.31 -5.96 1.89
CA ALA A 23 8.48 -6.46 1.19
C ALA A 23 9.27 -7.44 2.06
N MET A 24 9.49 -7.09 3.32
CA MET A 24 10.23 -7.95 4.25
C MET A 24 9.51 -9.26 4.53
N ALA A 25 8.20 -9.21 4.75
CA ALA A 25 7.40 -10.41 4.99
C ALA A 25 7.45 -11.36 3.79
N CYS A 26 7.31 -10.82 2.58
CA CYS A 26 7.38 -11.62 1.36
C CYS A 26 8.77 -12.20 1.13
N MET A 27 9.82 -11.44 1.47
CA MET A 27 11.19 -11.93 1.36
C MET A 27 11.44 -13.12 2.29
N LEU A 28 10.90 -13.07 3.51
CA LEU A 28 11.00 -14.18 4.46
C LEU A 28 10.26 -15.42 3.96
N ASP A 29 9.22 -15.24 3.14
CA ASP A 29 8.50 -16.34 2.49
C ASP A 29 9.22 -16.87 1.26
N GLY A 30 10.43 -16.42 0.97
CA GLY A 30 11.23 -16.90 -0.15
C GLY A 30 11.01 -16.18 -1.46
N LYS A 31 10.27 -15.06 -1.46
CA LYS A 31 10.05 -14.28 -2.68
C LYS A 31 11.18 -13.30 -2.92
N HIS A 32 11.35 -12.93 -4.19
CA HIS A 32 12.20 -11.80 -4.56
C HIS A 32 11.39 -10.52 -4.44
N VAL A 33 11.95 -9.50 -3.78
CA VAL A 33 11.24 -8.26 -3.52
C VAL A 33 12.08 -7.05 -3.89
N SER A 34 11.38 -5.94 -4.19
CA SER A 34 11.98 -4.62 -4.33
C SER A 34 11.12 -3.63 -3.57
N TRP A 35 11.75 -2.69 -2.88
CA TRP A 35 11.09 -1.60 -2.19
C TRP A 35 11.81 -0.31 -2.57
N LEU A 36 11.07 0.61 -3.21
CA LEU A 36 11.63 1.87 -3.71
C LEU A 36 10.79 3.03 -3.20
N PRO A 37 11.26 3.77 -2.19
CA PRO A 37 10.57 4.96 -1.73
C PRO A 37 10.80 6.11 -2.73
N SER A 38 9.80 7.00 -2.85
CA SER A 38 9.91 8.19 -3.67
C SER A 38 9.92 9.43 -2.77
N TYR A 39 10.99 10.20 -2.88
CA TYR A 39 11.17 11.47 -2.20
C TYR A 39 11.34 12.54 -3.25
N GLY A 40 10.35 13.38 -3.43
CA GLY A 40 10.40 14.44 -4.42
C GLY A 40 9.95 15.77 -3.84
N PRO A 41 10.01 16.84 -4.63
CA PRO A 41 9.50 18.16 -4.21
C PRO A 41 8.04 18.12 -3.79
N GLU A 42 7.26 17.20 -4.33
CA GLU A 42 5.86 16.99 -3.96
C GLU A 42 5.67 16.60 -2.50
N MET A 43 6.72 16.14 -1.83
CA MET A 43 6.64 15.86 -0.39
C MET A 43 6.41 17.11 0.43
N ARG A 44 6.72 18.27 -0.10
CA ARG A 44 6.38 19.55 0.54
C ARG A 44 4.87 19.80 0.49
N GLY A 45 4.17 19.19 -0.45
CA GLY A 45 2.71 19.18 -0.48
C GLY A 45 2.12 18.11 0.42
N GLY A 46 2.98 17.35 1.10
CA GLY A 46 2.56 16.32 2.03
C GLY A 46 2.42 14.93 1.45
N THR A 47 2.75 14.69 0.19
CA THR A 47 2.62 13.37 -0.41
C THR A 47 3.93 12.59 -0.38
N ALA A 48 3.84 11.32 -0.03
CA ALA A 48 4.95 10.36 -0.07
C ALA A 48 4.42 9.06 -0.63
N ASN A 49 5.26 8.33 -1.36
CA ASN A 49 4.85 7.03 -1.88
C ASN A 49 6.03 6.08 -1.95
N CYS A 50 5.74 4.78 -2.02
CA CYS A 50 6.74 3.78 -2.32
C CYS A 50 6.15 2.73 -3.26
N SER A 51 7.05 2.10 -4.02
CA SER A 51 6.71 1.00 -4.91
C SER A 51 7.28 -0.28 -4.34
N VAL A 52 6.48 -1.35 -4.38
CA VAL A 52 6.90 -2.69 -3.93
C VAL A 52 6.66 -3.66 -5.07
N ILE A 53 7.65 -4.49 -5.35
CA ILE A 53 7.53 -5.60 -6.30
C ILE A 53 7.76 -6.89 -5.54
N VAL A 54 6.85 -7.85 -5.71
CA VAL A 54 6.96 -9.20 -5.15
C VAL A 54 6.93 -10.19 -6.31
N SER A 55 7.95 -11.04 -6.44
CA SER A 55 8.10 -11.93 -7.58
C SER A 55 8.68 -13.28 -7.18
N ASP A 56 8.31 -14.32 -7.89
CA ASP A 56 8.97 -15.63 -7.78
C ASP A 56 10.35 -15.63 -8.43
N GLU A 57 10.61 -14.69 -9.33
CA GLU A 57 11.86 -14.54 -10.06
C GLU A 57 12.59 -13.28 -9.62
N PRO A 58 13.92 -13.19 -9.83
CA PRO A 58 14.65 -11.97 -9.51
C PRO A 58 14.05 -10.73 -10.18
N VAL A 59 13.99 -9.63 -9.43
CA VAL A 59 13.41 -8.38 -9.92
C VAL A 59 14.44 -7.67 -10.80
N ALA A 60 14.09 -7.44 -12.07
CA ALA A 60 15.00 -6.84 -13.04
C ALA A 60 15.10 -5.31 -12.87
N SER A 61 14.01 -4.64 -12.47
CA SER A 61 13.99 -3.20 -12.26
C SER A 61 13.04 -2.87 -11.10
N PRO A 62 13.42 -1.95 -10.19
CA PRO A 62 12.54 -1.55 -9.09
C PRO A 62 11.49 -0.51 -9.51
N LEU A 63 11.51 -0.05 -10.76
CA LEU A 63 10.60 1.00 -11.23
C LEU A 63 9.23 0.40 -11.53
N VAL A 64 8.18 1.07 -11.02
CA VAL A 64 6.79 0.70 -11.24
C VAL A 64 6.06 1.91 -11.80
N ASP A 65 5.63 1.82 -13.06
CA ASP A 65 4.80 2.85 -13.67
C ASP A 65 3.32 2.54 -13.42
N LYS A 66 2.88 1.35 -13.82
CA LYS A 66 1.53 0.89 -13.54
C LYS A 66 1.60 -0.30 -12.60
N ALA A 67 0.72 -0.34 -11.62
CA ALA A 67 0.75 -1.34 -10.56
C ALA A 67 -0.49 -2.23 -10.57
N ASP A 68 -0.31 -3.45 -10.10
CA ASP A 68 -1.42 -4.37 -9.86
C ASP A 68 -2.31 -3.88 -8.71
N VAL A 69 -1.71 -3.23 -7.71
CA VAL A 69 -2.41 -2.74 -6.52
C VAL A 69 -1.90 -1.35 -6.19
N ILE A 70 -2.82 -0.42 -5.99
CA ILE A 70 -2.49 0.92 -5.50
C ILE A 70 -3.31 1.21 -4.25
N VAL A 71 -2.64 1.74 -3.22
CA VAL A 71 -3.27 2.18 -1.99
C VAL A 71 -3.18 3.70 -1.92
N ALA A 72 -4.31 4.38 -1.80
CA ALA A 72 -4.40 5.82 -1.68
C ALA A 72 -4.91 6.17 -0.29
N MET A 73 -4.07 6.80 0.54
CA MET A 73 -4.43 7.21 1.90
C MET A 73 -5.01 8.62 1.96
N ASN A 74 -4.81 9.42 0.92
CA ASN A 74 -5.35 10.78 0.86
C ASN A 74 -5.78 11.10 -0.56
N ARG A 75 -6.54 12.18 -0.72
CA ARG A 75 -7.09 12.56 -2.02
C ARG A 75 -6.03 12.92 -3.06
N PRO A 76 -4.98 13.70 -2.74
CA PRO A 76 -3.93 13.96 -3.75
C PRO A 76 -3.29 12.68 -4.31
N SER A 77 -3.10 11.67 -3.47
CA SER A 77 -2.57 10.38 -3.90
C SER A 77 -3.56 9.65 -4.82
N LEU A 78 -4.85 9.69 -4.50
CA LEU A 78 -5.87 9.11 -5.37
C LEU A 78 -5.89 9.80 -6.73
N ASP A 79 -5.87 11.14 -6.74
CA ASP A 79 -5.89 11.91 -7.96
C ASP A 79 -4.67 11.62 -8.84
N LYS A 80 -3.50 11.43 -8.22
CA LYS A 80 -2.26 11.16 -8.93
C LYS A 80 -2.18 9.73 -9.47
N PHE A 81 -2.59 8.75 -8.69
CA PHE A 81 -2.29 7.34 -8.98
C PHE A 81 -3.46 6.51 -9.50
N GLU A 82 -4.67 7.03 -9.54
CA GLU A 82 -5.82 6.25 -10.00
C GLU A 82 -5.59 5.69 -11.42
N ASP A 83 -5.00 6.50 -12.30
CA ASP A 83 -4.73 6.10 -13.67
C ASP A 83 -3.56 5.11 -13.80
N HIS A 84 -2.82 4.90 -12.73
CA HIS A 84 -1.67 4.01 -12.70
C HIS A 84 -2.03 2.58 -12.29
N VAL A 85 -3.30 2.31 -11.96
CA VAL A 85 -3.75 0.94 -11.70
C VAL A 85 -3.89 0.22 -13.04
N LYS A 86 -3.27 -0.96 -13.16
CA LYS A 86 -3.43 -1.79 -14.35
C LYS A 86 -4.89 -2.18 -14.53
N PRO A 87 -5.39 -2.28 -15.78
CA PRO A 87 -6.74 -2.83 -16.01
C PRO A 87 -6.90 -4.18 -15.30
N GLY A 88 -7.99 -4.35 -14.57
CA GLY A 88 -8.21 -5.54 -13.76
C GLY A 88 -7.49 -5.54 -12.41
N GLY A 89 -6.74 -4.48 -12.11
CA GLY A 89 -6.05 -4.36 -10.83
C GLY A 89 -6.95 -3.94 -9.68
N VAL A 90 -6.34 -3.63 -8.53
CA VAL A 90 -7.04 -3.28 -7.29
C VAL A 90 -6.61 -1.89 -6.83
N LEU A 91 -7.60 -1.07 -6.48
CA LEU A 91 -7.37 0.24 -5.87
C LEU A 91 -8.02 0.25 -4.49
N VAL A 92 -7.21 0.47 -3.46
CA VAL A 92 -7.69 0.56 -2.07
C VAL A 92 -7.68 2.03 -1.66
N ILE A 93 -8.82 2.53 -1.23
CA ILE A 93 -9.03 3.94 -0.89
C ILE A 93 -9.35 4.06 0.59
N ASN A 94 -8.65 4.94 1.29
CA ASN A 94 -8.98 5.26 2.68
C ASN A 94 -10.21 6.16 2.71
N SER A 95 -11.38 5.56 2.87
CA SER A 95 -12.65 6.27 2.84
C SER A 95 -12.90 7.14 4.07
N SER A 96 -12.09 7.03 5.11
CA SER A 96 -12.18 7.91 6.28
C SER A 96 -11.78 9.35 5.94
N ILE A 97 -10.89 9.52 4.97
CA ILE A 97 -10.31 10.82 4.61
C ILE A 97 -10.75 11.25 3.21
N ILE A 98 -10.85 10.30 2.28
CA ILE A 98 -11.14 10.58 0.88
C ILE A 98 -12.65 10.53 0.67
N ASP A 99 -13.22 11.66 0.29
CA ASP A 99 -14.67 11.80 0.13
C ASP A 99 -15.17 11.57 -1.31
N ARG A 100 -14.24 11.48 -2.29
CA ARG A 100 -14.65 11.18 -3.66
C ARG A 100 -14.54 9.69 -3.96
N LYS A 101 -15.36 9.24 -4.90
CA LYS A 101 -15.31 7.87 -5.40
C LYS A 101 -14.32 7.74 -6.56
N ALA A 102 -13.85 6.53 -6.79
CA ALA A 102 -13.07 6.23 -7.97
C ALA A 102 -13.92 6.40 -9.22
N VAL A 103 -13.31 6.87 -10.31
CA VAL A 103 -14.02 7.07 -11.57
C VAL A 103 -13.84 5.92 -12.54
N ARG A 104 -12.88 5.02 -12.28
CA ARG A 104 -12.61 3.87 -13.16
C ARG A 104 -13.55 2.71 -12.86
N ASP A 105 -13.97 2.03 -13.93
CA ASP A 105 -14.88 0.87 -13.86
C ASP A 105 -14.21 -0.43 -14.32
N ASP A 106 -12.93 -0.36 -14.73
CA ASP A 106 -12.17 -1.52 -15.22
C ASP A 106 -11.26 -2.14 -14.15
N ILE A 107 -11.42 -1.72 -12.90
CA ILE A 107 -10.61 -2.17 -11.76
C ILE A 107 -11.53 -2.55 -10.59
N THR A 108 -10.97 -3.28 -9.62
CA THR A 108 -11.65 -3.54 -8.35
C THR A 108 -11.30 -2.42 -7.38
N VAL A 109 -12.32 -1.76 -6.82
CA VAL A 109 -12.14 -0.67 -5.87
C VAL A 109 -12.59 -1.14 -4.50
N VAL A 110 -11.72 -0.95 -3.50
CA VAL A 110 -11.98 -1.30 -2.10
C VAL A 110 -11.96 -0.01 -1.29
N TYR A 111 -13.06 0.29 -0.62
CA TYR A 111 -13.15 1.44 0.27
C TYR A 111 -12.92 0.95 1.70
N CYS A 112 -11.81 1.36 2.30
CA CYS A 112 -11.43 0.96 3.65
C CYS A 112 -11.52 2.17 4.57
N ASP A 113 -12.36 2.09 5.61
CA ASP A 113 -12.52 3.16 6.60
C ASP A 113 -11.42 3.05 7.67
N ALA A 114 -10.17 3.22 7.23
CA ALA A 114 -9.00 2.85 7.99
C ALA A 114 -8.84 3.62 9.30
N ASN A 115 -9.15 4.92 9.31
CA ASN A 115 -9.02 5.73 10.52
C ASN A 115 -10.04 5.33 11.58
N ASN A 116 -11.29 5.07 11.16
CA ASN A 116 -12.33 4.64 12.10
C ASN A 116 -12.08 3.24 12.63
N VAL A 117 -11.57 2.35 11.79
CA VAL A 117 -11.16 1.01 12.25
C VAL A 117 -10.06 1.12 13.31
N ALA A 118 -9.06 1.97 13.08
CA ALA A 118 -7.97 2.19 14.03
C ALA A 118 -8.49 2.75 15.36
N GLU A 119 -9.41 3.71 15.31
CA GLU A 119 -10.02 4.27 16.51
C GLU A 119 -10.84 3.24 17.27
N SER A 120 -11.55 2.37 16.56
CA SER A 120 -12.40 1.34 17.19
C SER A 120 -11.61 0.36 18.04
N VAL A 121 -10.32 0.15 17.71
CA VAL A 121 -9.41 -0.69 18.50
C VAL A 121 -8.49 0.15 19.40
N LYS A 122 -8.82 1.42 19.60
CA LYS A 122 -8.11 2.37 20.48
C LYS A 122 -6.65 2.58 20.08
N ASN A 123 -6.37 2.51 18.78
CA ASN A 123 -5.05 2.77 18.23
C ASN A 123 -5.18 3.71 17.03
N PRO A 124 -5.36 5.03 17.25
CA PRO A 124 -5.58 5.98 16.15
C PRO A 124 -4.41 6.11 15.18
N LYS A 125 -3.23 5.62 15.56
CA LYS A 125 -2.06 5.59 14.66
C LYS A 125 -2.01 4.34 13.80
N GLY A 126 -2.96 3.43 13.94
CA GLY A 126 -2.97 2.14 13.24
C GLY A 126 -3.68 2.14 11.89
N ALA A 127 -4.05 3.31 11.35
CA ALA A 127 -4.77 3.36 10.08
C ALA A 127 -3.99 2.72 8.93
N ASN A 128 -2.67 2.91 8.88
CA ASN A 128 -1.82 2.29 7.86
C ASN A 128 -1.83 0.76 7.96
N VAL A 129 -1.84 0.21 9.16
CA VAL A 129 -1.91 -1.24 9.37
C VAL A 129 -3.29 -1.77 8.97
N ALA A 130 -4.36 -1.03 9.29
CA ALA A 130 -5.71 -1.40 8.90
C ALA A 130 -5.85 -1.51 7.39
N ILE A 131 -5.32 -0.54 6.66
CA ILE A 131 -5.40 -0.55 5.20
C ILE A 131 -4.52 -1.65 4.60
N LEU A 132 -3.41 -1.96 5.22
CA LEU A 132 -2.56 -3.09 4.81
C LEU A 132 -3.33 -4.41 4.94
N GLY A 133 -4.13 -4.57 5.99
CA GLY A 133 -5.00 -5.73 6.14
C GLY A 133 -6.01 -5.86 5.01
N ALA A 134 -6.58 -4.74 4.58
CA ALA A 134 -7.50 -4.72 3.44
C ALA A 134 -6.80 -5.14 2.14
N VAL A 135 -5.55 -4.73 1.95
CA VAL A 135 -4.74 -5.14 0.79
C VAL A 135 -4.53 -6.66 0.80
N LEU A 136 -4.13 -7.21 1.94
CA LEU A 136 -3.84 -8.65 2.04
C LEU A 136 -5.09 -9.51 1.86
N GLU A 137 -6.26 -9.01 2.23
CA GLU A 137 -7.51 -9.71 1.99
C GLU A 137 -7.78 -9.89 0.50
N LYS A 138 -7.48 -8.87 -0.30
CA LYS A 138 -7.71 -8.91 -1.75
C LYS A 138 -6.56 -9.51 -2.53
N VAL A 139 -5.32 -9.32 -2.06
CA VAL A 139 -4.11 -9.78 -2.76
C VAL A 139 -3.19 -10.45 -1.74
N PRO A 140 -3.42 -11.74 -1.44
CA PRO A 140 -2.70 -12.42 -0.35
C PRO A 140 -1.29 -12.87 -0.78
N VAL A 141 -0.35 -11.93 -0.88
CA VAL A 141 1.04 -12.22 -1.23
C VAL A 141 1.85 -12.72 -0.02
N THR A 142 1.33 -12.53 1.18
CA THR A 142 1.89 -13.05 2.43
C THR A 142 0.74 -13.30 3.40
N THR A 143 1.01 -13.88 4.55
CA THR A 143 -0.01 -14.14 5.55
C THR A 143 -0.10 -12.96 6.54
N VAL A 144 -1.26 -12.82 7.17
CA VAL A 144 -1.43 -11.84 8.25
C VAL A 144 -0.45 -12.13 9.38
N ASP A 145 -0.25 -13.40 9.72
CA ASP A 145 0.68 -13.80 10.80
C ASP A 145 2.12 -13.38 10.48
N GLN A 146 2.58 -13.58 9.25
CA GLN A 146 3.91 -13.17 8.81
C GLN A 146 4.07 -11.65 8.89
N MET A 147 3.05 -10.93 8.46
CA MET A 147 3.05 -9.47 8.49
C MET A 147 3.07 -8.95 9.93
N MET A 148 2.29 -9.55 10.82
CA MET A 148 2.26 -9.17 12.24
C MET A 148 3.61 -9.42 12.91
N GLU A 149 4.29 -10.48 12.53
CA GLU A 149 5.62 -10.78 13.05
C GLU A 149 6.62 -9.67 12.66
N GLU A 150 6.59 -9.20 11.41
CA GLU A 150 7.46 -8.13 10.97
C GLU A 150 7.16 -6.80 11.66
N ILE A 151 5.89 -6.48 11.87
CA ILE A 151 5.47 -5.29 12.61
C ILE A 151 5.98 -5.38 14.05
N GLY A 152 5.88 -6.55 14.66
CA GLY A 152 6.36 -6.77 16.02
C GLY A 152 7.86 -6.56 16.15
N ARG A 153 8.65 -7.03 15.19
CA ARG A 153 10.10 -6.80 15.17
C ARG A 153 10.45 -5.33 15.08
N ALA A 154 9.73 -4.58 14.25
CA ALA A 154 9.99 -3.15 14.07
C ALA A 154 9.62 -2.34 15.32
N SER A 155 8.72 -2.85 16.15
CA SER A 155 8.26 -2.17 17.37
C SER A 155 9.17 -2.44 18.57
N CYS A 156 10.07 -3.40 18.46
CA CYS A 156 11.07 -3.71 19.50
C CYS A 156 12.40 -2.95 19.28
#